data_07f7f10179ff6ef6a04705ec4b38ff92
#
_entry.id   07f7f10179ff6ef6a04705ec4b38ff92
#
_cell.length_a   1.000
_cell.length_b   1.000
_cell.length_c   1.000
_cell.angle_alpha   90.00
_cell.angle_beta   90.00
_cell.angle_gamma   90.00
#
_symmetry.space_group_name_H-M   'P 1'
#
loop_
_entity.id
_entity.type
_entity.pdbx_description
1 polymer ?
#
loop_
_entity_poly.entity_id
_entity_poly.type
_entity_poly.pdbx_seq_one_letter_code
_entity_poly.pdbx_strand_id
1 'polypeptide(L)'
;MTYEQVLQQVVDNYPSLQTTAIAVERARLESVRVESQLGWQLNAKAGVQHDMSSTFGTPTDTLNLNGNMSRMLESGDTLGFVADINRLDADSSFPGAPNPALSTNVGVNYRMPLQKGADNTSFVQNRLQAEVAVAQANADRRNVYDQIAAQVIDLYINAATINARIENTRLAIQRSQRLLKYNQSRAGLGIAEDKDLLQVRAQLRSREAELTALDMQWQAQRINLNRLMGRDVDADLQLQRATDISIGKNTDDMLQQATQHSPAMAVIDVRMKQADTALELSRDKRKDKLDLVFNAGYKTLSGDSTPSDVSENEVVGGVQIEFGRGLDLSGYDAELQQAQLLRSAALQDQKQVLLDLRYNIAGVLAEINAGNAALSAYEKSVASEQAKLNEAEQRYRRGRSDTDQLIQFEAQLATAELNQDLQSIELTRRIHKLQLLLGNVWKTVKVE
;
A
#
# COMPACT_ATOMS: atom_id res chain seq x y z
N MET A 1 25.66 -9.15 -9.25
CA MET A 1 24.26 -8.67 -9.34
C MET A 1 24.24 -7.20 -8.97
N THR A 2 23.48 -6.40 -9.73
CA THR A 2 23.21 -4.99 -9.37
C THR A 2 22.10 -4.92 -8.32
N TYR A 3 21.90 -3.73 -7.73
CA TYR A 3 20.79 -3.48 -6.81
C TYR A 3 19.43 -3.81 -7.44
N GLU A 4 19.21 -3.37 -8.67
CA GLU A 4 17.94 -3.59 -9.39
C GLU A 4 17.66 -5.06 -9.64
N GLN A 5 18.69 -5.86 -9.94
CA GLN A 5 18.57 -7.31 -10.11
C GLN A 5 18.22 -8.02 -8.79
N VAL A 6 18.81 -7.58 -7.67
CA VAL A 6 18.49 -8.10 -6.34
C VAL A 6 17.03 -7.75 -6.00
N LEU A 7 16.63 -6.50 -6.21
CA LEU A 7 15.27 -6.05 -5.93
C LEU A 7 14.23 -6.77 -6.78
N GLN A 8 14.51 -7.00 -8.08
CA GLN A 8 13.60 -7.75 -8.96
C GLN A 8 13.37 -9.16 -8.43
N GLN A 9 14.44 -9.87 -8.03
CA GLN A 9 14.30 -11.21 -7.45
C GLN A 9 13.51 -11.22 -6.14
N VAL A 10 13.65 -10.19 -5.32
CA VAL A 10 12.87 -10.04 -4.09
C VAL A 10 11.40 -9.82 -4.42
N VAL A 11 11.09 -8.95 -5.40
CA VAL A 11 9.72 -8.68 -5.84
C VAL A 11 9.04 -9.96 -6.36
N ASP A 12 9.77 -10.77 -7.12
CA ASP A 12 9.23 -11.99 -7.74
C ASP A 12 8.98 -13.11 -6.70
N ASN A 13 9.78 -13.18 -5.63
CA ASN A 13 9.79 -14.36 -4.76
C ASN A 13 9.38 -14.10 -3.30
N TYR A 14 9.27 -12.84 -2.84
CA TYR A 14 9.03 -12.56 -1.42
C TYR A 14 7.55 -12.72 -1.04
N PRO A 15 7.18 -13.70 -0.17
CA PRO A 15 5.77 -14.05 0.05
C PRO A 15 4.90 -12.93 0.60
N SER A 16 5.46 -11.99 1.40
CA SER A 16 4.67 -10.89 1.96
C SER A 16 4.14 -9.93 0.89
N LEU A 17 4.78 -9.85 -0.27
CA LEU A 17 4.29 -9.05 -1.39
C LEU A 17 3.03 -9.65 -2.03
N GLN A 18 2.95 -10.99 -2.08
CA GLN A 18 1.76 -11.68 -2.58
C GLN A 18 0.53 -11.45 -1.68
N THR A 19 0.72 -11.37 -0.36
CA THR A 19 -0.39 -11.09 0.57
C THR A 19 -0.99 -9.71 0.34
N THR A 20 -0.20 -8.73 -0.08
CA THR A 20 -0.70 -7.38 -0.38
C THR A 20 -1.55 -7.35 -1.66
N ALA A 21 -1.23 -8.17 -2.67
CA ALA A 21 -2.05 -8.32 -3.87
C ALA A 21 -3.43 -8.91 -3.52
N ILE A 22 -3.49 -9.90 -2.63
CA ILE A 22 -4.74 -10.47 -2.12
C ILE A 22 -5.57 -9.39 -1.39
N ALA A 23 -4.95 -8.51 -0.61
CA ALA A 23 -5.66 -7.42 0.07
C ALA A 23 -6.31 -6.43 -0.92
N VAL A 24 -5.62 -6.10 -2.01
CA VAL A 24 -6.17 -5.26 -3.08
C VAL A 24 -7.36 -5.95 -3.76
N GLU A 25 -7.25 -7.25 -4.06
CA GLU A 25 -8.33 -7.99 -4.70
C GLU A 25 -9.56 -8.10 -3.80
N ARG A 26 -9.38 -8.30 -2.49
CA ARG A 26 -10.48 -8.25 -1.51
C ARG A 26 -11.19 -6.89 -1.52
N ALA A 27 -10.43 -5.79 -1.58
CA ALA A 27 -11.01 -4.45 -1.66
C ALA A 27 -11.80 -4.25 -2.97
N ARG A 28 -11.32 -4.78 -4.10
CA ARG A 28 -12.05 -4.76 -5.38
C ARG A 28 -13.35 -5.55 -5.34
N LEU A 29 -13.32 -6.74 -4.72
CA LEU A 29 -14.54 -7.55 -4.55
C LEU A 29 -15.58 -6.83 -3.70
N GLU A 30 -15.17 -6.05 -2.71
CA GLU A 30 -16.07 -5.19 -1.93
C GLU A 30 -16.73 -4.12 -2.81
N SER A 31 -16.00 -3.53 -3.75
CA SER A 31 -16.57 -2.60 -4.74
C SER A 31 -17.64 -3.28 -5.61
N VAL A 32 -17.37 -4.50 -6.08
CA VAL A 32 -18.36 -5.30 -6.83
C VAL A 32 -19.61 -5.59 -5.97
N ARG A 33 -19.42 -5.87 -4.68
CA ARG A 33 -20.53 -6.08 -3.75
C ARG A 33 -21.43 -4.84 -3.59
N VAL A 34 -20.82 -3.65 -3.55
CA VAL A 34 -21.59 -2.39 -3.51
C VAL A 34 -22.38 -2.20 -4.82
N GLU A 35 -21.75 -2.42 -5.97
CA GLU A 35 -22.43 -2.32 -7.27
C GLU A 35 -23.57 -3.32 -7.41
N SER A 36 -23.47 -4.50 -6.80
CA SER A 36 -24.52 -5.50 -6.81
C SER A 36 -25.82 -5.05 -6.12
N GLN A 37 -25.78 -3.97 -5.31
CA GLN A 37 -26.99 -3.37 -4.72
C GLN A 37 -27.96 -2.80 -5.76
N LEU A 38 -27.45 -2.47 -6.96
CA LEU A 38 -28.29 -2.08 -8.11
C LEU A 38 -28.87 -3.28 -8.88
N GLY A 39 -28.59 -4.50 -8.45
CA GLY A 39 -29.12 -5.72 -9.02
C GLY A 39 -30.57 -6.00 -8.57
N TRP A 40 -31.23 -6.94 -9.26
CA TRP A 40 -32.53 -7.42 -8.83
C TRP A 40 -32.44 -8.19 -7.51
N GLN A 41 -33.32 -7.86 -6.58
CA GLN A 41 -33.46 -8.52 -5.30
C GLN A 41 -34.83 -9.23 -5.24
N LEU A 42 -34.83 -10.52 -4.95
CA LEU A 42 -36.05 -11.30 -4.75
C LEU A 42 -36.23 -11.60 -3.27
N ASN A 43 -37.37 -11.21 -2.72
CA ASN A 43 -37.78 -11.55 -1.37
C ASN A 43 -39.08 -12.36 -1.46
N ALA A 44 -39.12 -13.50 -0.83
CA ALA A 44 -40.34 -14.32 -0.72
C ALA A 44 -40.61 -14.63 0.76
N LYS A 45 -41.86 -14.52 1.15
CA LYS A 45 -42.34 -14.86 2.50
C LYS A 45 -43.53 -15.78 2.39
N ALA A 46 -43.56 -16.83 3.20
CA ALA A 46 -44.69 -17.70 3.40
C ALA A 46 -45.03 -17.71 4.90
N GLY A 47 -46.30 -17.58 5.22
CA GLY A 47 -46.76 -17.56 6.60
C GLY A 47 -48.11 -18.18 6.74
N VAL A 48 -48.34 -18.87 7.87
CA VAL A 48 -49.65 -19.37 8.32
C VAL A 48 -49.91 -18.72 9.66
N GLN A 49 -51.09 -18.15 9.82
CA GLN A 49 -51.51 -17.52 11.06
C GLN A 49 -52.90 -18.02 11.46
N HIS A 50 -53.02 -18.45 12.71
CA HIS A 50 -54.31 -18.75 13.34
C HIS A 50 -54.62 -17.63 14.34
N ASP A 51 -55.77 -16.98 14.19
CA ASP A 51 -56.26 -15.95 15.08
C ASP A 51 -57.57 -16.40 15.73
N MET A 52 -57.54 -16.52 17.06
CA MET A 52 -58.68 -17.00 17.85
C MET A 52 -59.78 -15.91 18.02
N SER A 53 -59.47 -14.66 17.80
CA SER A 53 -60.41 -13.53 17.92
C SER A 53 -60.14 -12.50 16.82
N SER A 54 -60.63 -12.77 15.62
CA SER A 54 -60.56 -11.80 14.52
C SER A 54 -61.43 -10.56 14.80
N THR A 55 -61.30 -9.54 13.96
CA THR A 55 -62.12 -8.33 14.01
C THR A 55 -63.63 -8.59 14.03
N PHE A 56 -64.04 -9.77 13.60
CA PHE A 56 -65.43 -10.22 13.58
C PHE A 56 -65.78 -11.18 14.75
N GLY A 57 -64.88 -11.42 15.70
CA GLY A 57 -65.10 -12.27 16.86
C GLY A 57 -65.13 -13.79 16.57
N THR A 58 -64.65 -14.21 15.42
CA THR A 58 -64.56 -15.60 15.00
C THR A 58 -63.14 -16.03 14.70
N PRO A 59 -62.74 -17.28 15.02
CA PRO A 59 -61.44 -17.79 14.64
C PRO A 59 -61.20 -17.70 13.13
N THR A 60 -59.98 -17.33 12.74
CA THR A 60 -59.60 -17.26 11.33
C THR A 60 -58.22 -17.88 11.10
N ASP A 61 -58.11 -18.65 10.03
CA ASP A 61 -56.86 -19.17 9.50
C ASP A 61 -56.45 -18.39 8.25
N THR A 62 -55.23 -17.93 8.25
CA THR A 62 -54.68 -17.14 7.14
C THR A 62 -53.42 -17.79 6.60
N LEU A 63 -53.39 -18.06 5.30
CA LEU A 63 -52.19 -18.46 4.57
C LEU A 63 -51.73 -17.28 3.68
N ASN A 64 -50.49 -16.78 3.90
CA ASN A 64 -49.93 -15.69 3.15
C ASN A 64 -48.71 -16.14 2.39
N LEU A 65 -48.68 -15.91 1.09
CA LEU A 65 -47.49 -16.06 0.23
C LEU A 65 -47.23 -14.69 -0.42
N ASN A 66 -46.09 -14.09 -0.11
CA ASN A 66 -45.72 -12.80 -0.65
C ASN A 66 -44.40 -12.93 -1.39
N GLY A 67 -44.35 -12.50 -2.63
CA GLY A 67 -43.13 -12.35 -3.45
C GLY A 67 -42.92 -10.89 -3.84
N ASN A 68 -41.72 -10.40 -3.62
CA ASN A 68 -41.35 -9.08 -4.06
C ASN A 68 -39.99 -9.15 -4.76
N MET A 69 -39.93 -8.74 -6.02
CA MET A 69 -38.72 -8.58 -6.79
C MET A 69 -38.51 -7.09 -7.06
N SER A 70 -37.43 -6.52 -6.57
CA SER A 70 -37.16 -5.09 -6.71
C SER A 70 -35.75 -4.79 -7.17
N ARG A 71 -35.60 -3.65 -7.83
CA ARG A 71 -34.31 -3.12 -8.28
C ARG A 71 -34.24 -1.63 -8.05
N MET A 72 -33.15 -1.19 -7.45
CA MET A 72 -32.80 0.23 -7.37
C MET A 72 -32.02 0.63 -8.62
N LEU A 73 -32.32 1.79 -9.20
CA LEU A 73 -31.63 2.37 -10.34
C LEU A 73 -30.58 3.38 -9.87
N GLU A 74 -29.63 3.71 -10.74
CA GLU A 74 -28.60 4.72 -10.44
C GLU A 74 -29.17 6.09 -10.10
N SER A 75 -30.34 6.43 -10.69
CA SER A 75 -31.10 7.67 -10.41
C SER A 75 -31.72 7.72 -9.01
N GLY A 76 -31.67 6.61 -8.24
CA GLY A 76 -32.36 6.49 -6.94
C GLY A 76 -33.79 5.96 -7.06
N ASP A 77 -34.32 5.83 -8.25
CA ASP A 77 -35.62 5.24 -8.50
C ASP A 77 -35.64 3.75 -8.10
N THR A 78 -36.81 3.26 -7.72
CA THR A 78 -36.98 1.82 -7.42
C THR A 78 -38.11 1.26 -8.29
N LEU A 79 -37.80 0.22 -9.05
CA LEU A 79 -38.76 -0.59 -9.78
C LEU A 79 -39.00 -1.88 -9.03
N GLY A 80 -40.27 -2.24 -8.78
CA GLY A 80 -40.63 -3.45 -8.06
C GLY A 80 -41.74 -4.20 -8.77
N PHE A 81 -41.73 -5.54 -8.62
CA PHE A 81 -42.81 -6.47 -8.97
C PHE A 81 -43.25 -7.13 -7.70
N VAL A 82 -44.55 -7.17 -7.46
CA VAL A 82 -45.15 -7.81 -6.29
C VAL A 82 -46.11 -8.91 -6.74
N ALA A 83 -46.09 -10.01 -6.00
CA ALA A 83 -47.06 -11.10 -6.18
C ALA A 83 -47.46 -11.59 -4.79
N ASP A 84 -48.73 -11.40 -4.43
CA ASP A 84 -49.28 -11.76 -3.15
C ASP A 84 -50.40 -12.75 -3.36
N ILE A 85 -50.43 -13.82 -2.58
CA ILE A 85 -51.50 -14.79 -2.48
C ILE A 85 -51.89 -14.84 -1.01
N ASN A 86 -53.16 -14.58 -0.73
CA ASN A 86 -53.71 -14.63 0.61
C ASN A 86 -54.96 -15.51 0.60
N ARG A 87 -54.97 -16.53 1.42
CA ARG A 87 -56.16 -17.35 1.70
C ARG A 87 -56.57 -17.11 3.13
N LEU A 88 -57.83 -16.71 3.30
CA LEU A 88 -58.49 -16.53 4.58
C LEU A 88 -59.59 -17.57 4.71
N ASP A 89 -59.60 -18.32 5.79
CA ASP A 89 -60.60 -19.25 6.18
C ASP A 89 -61.13 -18.86 7.57
N ALA A 90 -62.42 -18.65 7.71
CA ALA A 90 -63.06 -18.20 8.96
C ALA A 90 -64.15 -19.17 9.39
N ASP A 91 -64.25 -19.43 10.69
CA ASP A 91 -65.28 -20.36 11.24
C ASP A 91 -66.69 -19.86 10.98
N SER A 92 -66.88 -18.56 10.77
CA SER A 92 -68.14 -17.99 10.33
C SER A 92 -67.97 -16.84 9.38
N SER A 93 -68.83 -16.65 8.40
CA SER A 93 -68.82 -15.61 7.43
C SER A 93 -70.18 -14.93 7.33
N PHE A 94 -70.17 -13.64 6.90
CA PHE A 94 -71.38 -12.90 6.57
C PHE A 94 -71.97 -13.39 5.22
N PRO A 95 -73.26 -13.38 5.04
CA PRO A 95 -73.92 -13.67 3.74
C PRO A 95 -73.31 -12.73 2.65
N GLY A 96 -72.86 -13.33 1.56
CA GLY A 96 -72.20 -12.58 0.46
C GLY A 96 -70.70 -12.37 0.58
N ALA A 97 -70.07 -12.72 1.73
CA ALA A 97 -68.64 -12.75 1.85
C ALA A 97 -68.06 -14.10 1.46
N PRO A 98 -67.00 -14.16 0.63
CA PRO A 98 -66.36 -15.44 0.27
C PRO A 98 -65.64 -16.06 1.49
N ASN A 99 -65.90 -17.38 1.70
CA ASN A 99 -65.26 -18.14 2.76
C ASN A 99 -65.18 -19.65 2.38
N PRO A 100 -63.95 -20.22 2.21
CA PRO A 100 -62.64 -19.48 2.27
C PRO A 100 -62.47 -18.44 1.15
N ALA A 101 -61.87 -17.33 1.49
CA ALA A 101 -61.53 -16.26 0.53
C ALA A 101 -60.10 -16.46 0.01
N LEU A 102 -59.91 -16.57 -1.29
CA LEU A 102 -58.61 -16.55 -1.94
C LEU A 102 -58.44 -15.23 -2.69
N SER A 103 -57.50 -14.42 -2.26
CA SER A 103 -57.12 -13.19 -2.97
C SER A 103 -55.72 -13.34 -3.55
N THR A 104 -55.55 -12.92 -4.80
CA THR A 104 -54.26 -12.78 -5.44
C THR A 104 -54.05 -11.35 -5.92
N ASN A 105 -52.82 -10.87 -5.83
CA ASN A 105 -52.43 -9.58 -6.33
C ASN A 105 -51.09 -9.69 -7.06
N VAL A 106 -51.05 -9.32 -8.33
CA VAL A 106 -49.79 -9.21 -9.10
C VAL A 106 -49.70 -7.79 -9.60
N GLY A 107 -48.56 -7.13 -9.33
CA GLY A 107 -48.43 -5.72 -9.68
C GLY A 107 -47.01 -5.27 -9.89
N VAL A 108 -46.91 -4.07 -10.40
CA VAL A 108 -45.68 -3.34 -10.58
C VAL A 108 -45.77 -2.07 -9.75
N ASN A 109 -44.70 -1.75 -9.04
CA ASN A 109 -44.52 -0.47 -8.37
C ASN A 109 -43.30 0.25 -8.89
N TYR A 110 -43.41 1.54 -9.11
CA TYR A 110 -42.31 2.41 -9.47
C TYR A 110 -42.28 3.61 -8.56
N ARG A 111 -41.16 3.81 -7.86
CA ARG A 111 -40.97 4.91 -6.91
C ARG A 111 -39.86 5.81 -7.40
N MET A 112 -40.16 7.08 -7.52
CA MET A 112 -39.27 8.15 -7.97
C MET A 112 -39.08 9.15 -6.85
N PRO A 113 -37.90 9.25 -6.21
CA PRO A 113 -37.59 10.31 -5.26
C PRO A 113 -37.39 11.63 -6.01
N LEU A 114 -38.12 12.67 -5.60
CA LEU A 114 -38.08 14.01 -6.25
C LEU A 114 -37.15 15.00 -5.52
N GLN A 115 -36.81 14.71 -4.25
CA GLN A 115 -35.96 15.57 -3.45
C GLN A 115 -34.88 14.74 -2.70
N LYS A 116 -35.20 14.25 -1.50
CA LYS A 116 -34.28 13.44 -0.71
C LYS A 116 -34.06 12.08 -1.38
N GLY A 117 -32.83 11.75 -1.70
CA GLY A 117 -32.50 10.49 -2.36
C GLY A 117 -32.59 10.53 -3.89
N ALA A 118 -33.00 11.64 -4.49
CA ALA A 118 -32.76 11.89 -5.90
C ALA A 118 -31.24 11.83 -6.16
N ASP A 119 -30.81 11.32 -7.29
CA ASP A 119 -29.39 11.11 -7.62
C ASP A 119 -28.69 9.97 -6.80
N ASN A 120 -29.46 9.20 -6.04
CA ASN A 120 -28.96 8.05 -5.28
C ASN A 120 -27.68 8.33 -4.44
N THR A 121 -27.67 9.47 -3.76
CA THR A 121 -26.50 10.00 -3.04
C THR A 121 -25.91 9.00 -2.04
N SER A 122 -26.75 8.17 -1.41
CA SER A 122 -26.29 7.12 -0.49
C SER A 122 -25.55 5.99 -1.20
N PHE A 123 -26.01 5.56 -2.38
CA PHE A 123 -25.30 4.59 -3.20
C PHE A 123 -23.95 5.16 -3.68
N VAL A 124 -23.94 6.40 -4.16
CA VAL A 124 -22.72 7.11 -4.58
C VAL A 124 -21.72 7.18 -3.43
N GLN A 125 -22.16 7.45 -2.21
CA GLN A 125 -21.31 7.45 -1.03
C GLN A 125 -20.74 6.06 -0.74
N ASN A 126 -21.56 5.01 -0.77
CA ASN A 126 -21.09 3.64 -0.55
C ASN A 126 -20.06 3.21 -1.61
N ARG A 127 -20.29 3.57 -2.87
CA ARG A 127 -19.35 3.33 -3.98
C ARG A 127 -18.01 4.04 -3.74
N LEU A 128 -18.05 5.34 -3.39
CA LEU A 128 -16.83 6.08 -3.07
C LEU A 128 -16.10 5.54 -1.84
N GLN A 129 -16.83 5.06 -0.84
CA GLN A 129 -16.20 4.40 0.31
C GLN A 129 -15.46 3.12 -0.10
N ALA A 130 -16.02 2.33 -1.01
CA ALA A 130 -15.35 1.17 -1.58
C ALA A 130 -14.12 1.58 -2.44
N GLU A 131 -14.23 2.65 -3.23
CA GLU A 131 -13.10 3.22 -3.98
C GLU A 131 -11.97 3.67 -3.04
N VAL A 132 -12.30 4.33 -1.91
CA VAL A 132 -11.31 4.68 -0.87
C VAL A 132 -10.62 3.42 -0.33
N ALA A 133 -11.38 2.35 -0.06
CA ALA A 133 -10.80 1.09 0.42
C ALA A 133 -9.84 0.47 -0.60
N VAL A 134 -10.17 0.52 -1.90
CA VAL A 134 -9.28 0.07 -2.99
C VAL A 134 -8.04 0.95 -3.08
N ALA A 135 -8.19 2.29 -3.02
CA ALA A 135 -7.07 3.21 -3.04
C ALA A 135 -6.14 3.02 -1.83
N GLN A 136 -6.72 2.82 -0.64
CA GLN A 136 -5.96 2.53 0.57
C GLN A 136 -5.19 1.22 0.44
N ALA A 137 -5.83 0.13 -0.02
CA ALA A 137 -5.17 -1.16 -0.23
C ALA A 137 -4.02 -1.08 -1.25
N ASN A 138 -4.18 -0.29 -2.33
CA ASN A 138 -3.12 -0.03 -3.29
C ASN A 138 -1.97 0.80 -2.68
N ALA A 139 -2.28 1.80 -1.86
CA ALA A 139 -1.29 2.59 -1.16
C ALA A 139 -0.52 1.74 -0.14
N ASP A 140 -1.22 0.90 0.63
CA ASP A 140 -0.60 -0.02 1.59
C ASP A 140 0.31 -1.04 0.87
N ARG A 141 -0.15 -1.58 -0.27
CA ARG A 141 0.69 -2.42 -1.13
C ARG A 141 1.96 -1.66 -1.53
N ARG A 142 1.84 -0.44 -2.03
CA ARG A 142 2.98 0.38 -2.43
C ARG A 142 3.92 0.66 -1.26
N ASN A 143 3.38 0.99 -0.08
CA ASN A 143 4.18 1.21 1.12
C ASN A 143 4.99 -0.03 1.52
N VAL A 144 4.40 -1.24 1.42
CA VAL A 144 5.13 -2.49 1.68
C VAL A 144 6.25 -2.70 0.65
N TYR A 145 5.99 -2.43 -0.64
CA TYR A 145 7.02 -2.47 -1.67
C TYR A 145 8.17 -1.48 -1.38
N ASP A 146 7.85 -0.24 -1.02
CA ASP A 146 8.84 0.79 -0.70
C ASP A 146 9.65 0.43 0.56
N GLN A 147 9.03 -0.17 1.58
CA GLN A 147 9.72 -0.66 2.78
C GLN A 147 10.68 -1.81 2.46
N ILE A 148 10.26 -2.75 1.62
CA ILE A 148 11.12 -3.86 1.18
C ILE A 148 12.27 -3.33 0.31
N ALA A 149 12.00 -2.40 -0.61
CA ALA A 149 13.06 -1.77 -1.40
C ALA A 149 14.08 -1.05 -0.51
N ALA A 150 13.63 -0.33 0.52
CA ALA A 150 14.52 0.30 1.50
C ALA A 150 15.34 -0.74 2.28
N GLN A 151 14.73 -1.85 2.69
CA GLN A 151 15.45 -2.95 3.34
C GLN A 151 16.49 -3.59 2.41
N VAL A 152 16.15 -3.78 1.13
CA VAL A 152 17.10 -4.29 0.12
C VAL A 152 18.26 -3.31 -0.08
N ILE A 153 17.98 -1.98 -0.13
CA ILE A 153 19.04 -0.95 -0.18
C ILE A 153 19.99 -1.14 1.00
N ASP A 154 19.49 -1.21 2.22
CA ASP A 154 20.32 -1.30 3.41
C ASP A 154 21.16 -2.58 3.44
N LEU A 155 20.58 -3.72 3.09
CA LEU A 155 21.31 -4.99 3.03
C LEU A 155 22.35 -5.03 1.91
N TYR A 156 22.01 -4.49 0.73
CA TYR A 156 22.93 -4.39 -0.40
C TYR A 156 24.13 -3.49 -0.09
N ILE A 157 23.89 -2.33 0.50
CA ILE A 157 24.93 -1.38 0.91
C ILE A 157 25.81 -1.97 2.03
N ASN A 158 25.22 -2.66 3.01
CA ASN A 158 26.01 -3.35 4.05
C ASN A 158 26.89 -4.45 3.44
N ALA A 159 26.38 -5.20 2.49
CA ALA A 159 27.17 -6.21 1.77
C ALA A 159 28.30 -5.55 0.93
N ALA A 160 28.01 -4.44 0.24
CA ALA A 160 29.02 -3.67 -0.48
C ALA A 160 30.13 -3.13 0.46
N THR A 161 29.74 -2.67 1.66
CA THR A 161 30.65 -2.22 2.71
C THR A 161 31.57 -3.34 3.18
N ILE A 162 31.04 -4.53 3.44
CA ILE A 162 31.87 -5.69 3.83
C ILE A 162 32.83 -6.07 2.70
N ASN A 163 32.36 -6.09 1.45
CA ASN A 163 33.22 -6.36 0.29
C ASN A 163 34.34 -5.33 0.14
N ALA A 164 34.05 -4.04 0.30
CA ALA A 164 35.07 -3.02 0.27
C ALA A 164 36.15 -3.20 1.35
N ARG A 165 35.73 -3.59 2.57
CA ARG A 165 36.67 -3.93 3.66
C ARG A 165 37.51 -5.17 3.33
N ILE A 166 36.91 -6.21 2.79
CA ILE A 166 37.62 -7.42 2.35
C ILE A 166 38.68 -7.07 1.31
N GLU A 167 38.32 -6.32 0.27
CA GLU A 167 39.27 -5.94 -0.77
C GLU A 167 40.40 -5.03 -0.25
N ASN A 168 40.08 -4.05 0.60
CA ASN A 168 41.08 -3.22 1.25
C ASN A 168 42.03 -4.04 2.13
N THR A 169 41.49 -4.99 2.94
CA THR A 169 42.31 -5.86 3.78
C THR A 169 43.16 -6.79 2.95
N ARG A 170 42.67 -7.34 1.82
CA ARG A 170 43.48 -8.14 0.87
C ARG A 170 44.64 -7.36 0.29
N LEU A 171 44.39 -6.10 -0.12
CA LEU A 171 45.47 -5.22 -0.62
C LEU A 171 46.50 -4.92 0.47
N ALA A 172 46.06 -4.69 1.73
CA ALA A 172 46.95 -4.50 2.86
C ALA A 172 47.79 -5.75 3.16
N ILE A 173 47.19 -6.96 3.08
CA ILE A 173 47.93 -8.24 3.20
C ILE A 173 48.98 -8.37 2.11
N GLN A 174 48.66 -8.08 0.85
CA GLN A 174 49.61 -8.12 -0.24
C GLN A 174 50.78 -7.14 -0.03
N ARG A 175 50.51 -5.92 0.48
CA ARG A 175 51.54 -4.93 0.84
C ARG A 175 52.46 -5.49 1.97
N SER A 176 51.85 -5.99 3.05
CA SER A 176 52.61 -6.59 4.17
C SER A 176 53.43 -7.85 3.76
N GLN A 177 52.91 -8.68 2.84
CA GLN A 177 53.66 -9.82 2.30
C GLN A 177 54.90 -9.33 1.48
N ARG A 178 54.76 -8.30 0.67
CA ARG A 178 55.88 -7.72 -0.07
C ARG A 178 56.95 -7.18 0.88
N LEU A 179 56.52 -6.46 1.94
CA LEU A 179 57.45 -5.93 2.95
C LEU A 179 58.15 -7.08 3.73
N LEU A 180 57.41 -8.13 4.08
CA LEU A 180 58.02 -9.31 4.74
C LEU A 180 59.10 -9.96 3.88
N LYS A 181 58.80 -10.21 2.60
CA LYS A 181 59.79 -10.75 1.64
C LYS A 181 61.04 -9.88 1.49
N TYR A 182 60.85 -8.59 1.45
CA TYR A 182 61.98 -7.62 1.39
C TYR A 182 62.84 -7.68 2.66
N ASN A 183 62.22 -7.70 3.87
CA ASN A 183 62.94 -7.78 5.13
C ASN A 183 63.63 -9.13 5.33
N GLN A 184 63.00 -10.23 4.86
CA GLN A 184 63.67 -11.56 4.85
C GLN A 184 64.96 -11.57 4.00
N SER A 185 64.90 -10.92 2.83
CA SER A 185 66.09 -10.80 1.98
C SER A 185 67.20 -9.95 2.62
N ARG A 186 66.86 -8.90 3.33
CA ARG A 186 67.82 -8.05 4.08
C ARG A 186 68.42 -8.79 5.29
N ALA A 187 67.61 -9.59 6.00
CA ALA A 187 68.07 -10.38 7.12
C ALA A 187 69.07 -11.48 6.64
N GLY A 188 68.80 -12.10 5.49
CA GLY A 188 69.70 -13.05 4.88
C GLY A 188 71.07 -12.46 4.49
N LEU A 189 71.14 -11.11 4.32
CA LEU A 189 72.38 -10.36 4.07
C LEU A 189 72.96 -9.76 5.36
N GLY A 190 72.39 -10.06 6.54
CA GLY A 190 72.86 -9.51 7.82
C GLY A 190 72.55 -8.00 8.03
N ILE A 191 71.65 -7.41 7.28
CA ILE A 191 71.39 -5.96 7.27
C ILE A 191 70.06 -5.59 7.96
N ALA A 192 69.18 -6.56 8.31
CA ALA A 192 67.94 -6.32 9.02
C ALA A 192 67.98 -6.88 10.44
N GLU A 193 67.29 -6.22 11.38
CA GLU A 193 67.14 -6.69 12.74
C GLU A 193 66.01 -7.74 12.84
N ASP A 194 66.14 -8.72 13.75
CA ASP A 194 65.07 -9.71 14.01
C ASP A 194 63.76 -9.06 14.44
N LYS A 195 63.83 -7.90 15.12
CA LYS A 195 62.66 -7.09 15.50
C LYS A 195 61.81 -6.69 14.29
N ASP A 196 62.39 -6.26 13.18
CA ASP A 196 61.71 -5.85 11.97
C ASP A 196 60.90 -7.00 11.35
N LEU A 197 61.48 -8.21 11.33
CA LEU A 197 60.78 -9.43 10.86
C LEU A 197 59.60 -9.81 11.74
N LEU A 198 59.80 -9.75 13.07
CA LEU A 198 58.74 -10.10 14.03
C LEU A 198 57.58 -9.13 13.90
N GLN A 199 57.84 -7.86 13.72
CA GLN A 199 56.81 -6.83 13.60
C GLN A 199 55.99 -6.94 12.31
N VAL A 200 56.61 -7.14 11.16
CA VAL A 200 55.92 -7.36 9.90
C VAL A 200 55.10 -8.66 9.93
N ARG A 201 55.64 -9.74 10.56
CA ARG A 201 54.86 -10.99 10.76
C ARG A 201 53.63 -10.77 11.65
N ALA A 202 53.76 -10.02 12.74
CA ALA A 202 52.65 -9.70 13.63
C ALA A 202 51.57 -8.91 12.89
N GLN A 203 51.95 -7.91 12.11
CA GLN A 203 51.03 -7.11 11.27
C GLN A 203 50.31 -8.01 10.25
N LEU A 204 51.02 -8.86 9.53
CA LEU A 204 50.46 -9.79 8.57
C LEU A 204 49.41 -10.70 9.21
N ARG A 205 49.72 -11.32 10.34
CA ARG A 205 48.79 -12.19 11.07
C ARG A 205 47.54 -11.45 11.55
N SER A 206 47.70 -10.20 12.00
CA SER A 206 46.57 -9.35 12.40
C SER A 206 45.63 -9.10 11.22
N ARG A 207 46.17 -8.81 10.03
CA ARG A 207 45.37 -8.61 8.80
C ARG A 207 44.72 -9.89 8.30
N GLU A 208 45.39 -11.04 8.41
CA GLU A 208 44.81 -12.37 8.08
C GLU A 208 43.65 -12.73 9.02
N ALA A 209 43.76 -12.42 10.31
CA ALA A 209 42.67 -12.62 11.27
C ALA A 209 41.49 -11.67 10.99
N GLU A 210 41.76 -10.40 10.64
CA GLU A 210 40.74 -9.44 10.22
C GLU A 210 39.99 -9.94 8.96
N LEU A 211 40.71 -10.43 7.95
CA LEU A 211 40.11 -11.01 6.74
C LEU A 211 39.16 -12.17 7.06
N THR A 212 39.61 -13.08 7.93
CA THR A 212 38.80 -14.23 8.37
C THR A 212 37.49 -13.76 9.04
N ALA A 213 37.53 -12.73 9.88
CA ALA A 213 36.35 -12.18 10.53
C ALA A 213 35.41 -11.50 9.51
N LEU A 214 35.96 -10.80 8.51
CA LEU A 214 35.18 -10.18 7.43
C LEU A 214 34.53 -11.22 6.52
N ASP A 215 35.22 -12.32 6.21
CA ASP A 215 34.65 -13.43 5.41
C ASP A 215 33.45 -14.08 6.14
N MET A 216 33.50 -14.23 7.47
CA MET A 216 32.36 -14.71 8.26
C MET A 216 31.19 -13.71 8.22
N GLN A 217 31.46 -12.40 8.32
CA GLN A 217 30.42 -11.37 8.18
C GLN A 217 29.81 -11.40 6.78
N TRP A 218 30.59 -11.58 5.74
CA TRP A 218 30.13 -11.73 4.37
C TRP A 218 29.19 -12.94 4.21
N GLN A 219 29.53 -14.07 4.76
CA GLN A 219 28.67 -15.25 4.71
C GLN A 219 27.31 -15.00 5.37
N ALA A 220 27.30 -14.39 6.56
CA ALA A 220 26.06 -14.03 7.24
C ALA A 220 25.20 -13.05 6.40
N GLN A 221 25.82 -12.07 5.77
CA GLN A 221 25.12 -11.10 4.92
C GLN A 221 24.59 -11.75 3.63
N ARG A 222 25.34 -12.66 3.01
CA ARG A 222 24.92 -13.46 1.86
C ARG A 222 23.67 -14.28 2.17
N ILE A 223 23.64 -14.94 3.32
CA ILE A 223 22.47 -15.71 3.78
C ILE A 223 21.23 -14.81 3.91
N ASN A 224 21.38 -13.62 4.49
CA ASN A 224 20.28 -12.66 4.64
C ASN A 224 19.74 -12.20 3.28
N LEU A 225 20.61 -11.89 2.32
CA LEU A 225 20.21 -11.50 0.98
C LEU A 225 19.54 -12.66 0.22
N ASN A 226 20.13 -13.89 0.30
CA ASN A 226 19.53 -15.07 -0.33
C ASN A 226 18.13 -15.36 0.22
N ARG A 227 17.92 -15.19 1.54
CA ARG A 227 16.60 -15.33 2.17
C ARG A 227 15.57 -14.36 1.59
N LEU A 228 15.93 -13.09 1.42
CA LEU A 228 15.02 -12.11 0.82
C LEU A 228 14.72 -12.41 -0.65
N MET A 229 15.70 -12.87 -1.40
CA MET A 229 15.53 -13.23 -2.81
C MET A 229 14.83 -14.59 -3.02
N GLY A 230 14.52 -15.34 -1.94
CA GLY A 230 13.94 -16.66 -2.05
C GLY A 230 14.90 -17.70 -2.66
N ARG A 231 16.24 -17.50 -2.53
CA ARG A 231 17.28 -18.41 -3.04
C ARG A 231 17.72 -19.40 -1.98
N ASP A 232 18.39 -20.46 -2.41
CA ASP A 232 19.03 -21.41 -1.49
C ASP A 232 20.03 -20.69 -0.57
N VAL A 233 20.13 -21.18 0.69
CA VAL A 233 20.97 -20.58 1.74
C VAL A 233 22.43 -20.45 1.29
N ASP A 234 22.94 -21.47 0.57
CA ASP A 234 24.33 -21.55 0.11
C ASP A 234 24.57 -20.98 -1.28
N ALA A 235 23.55 -20.41 -1.92
CA ALA A 235 23.67 -19.82 -3.26
C ALA A 235 24.77 -18.75 -3.29
N ASP A 236 25.66 -18.83 -4.26
CA ASP A 236 26.72 -17.83 -4.42
C ASP A 236 26.15 -16.46 -4.83
N LEU A 237 26.76 -15.40 -4.33
CA LEU A 237 26.34 -14.03 -4.54
C LEU A 237 27.54 -13.14 -4.83
N GLN A 238 27.59 -12.60 -6.02
CA GLN A 238 28.57 -11.58 -6.43
C GLN A 238 27.83 -10.25 -6.69
N LEU A 239 28.13 -9.26 -5.86
CA LEU A 239 27.57 -7.93 -6.01
C LEU A 239 28.45 -7.08 -6.92
N GLN A 240 27.83 -6.33 -7.83
CA GLN A 240 28.53 -5.36 -8.66
C GLN A 240 28.51 -4.00 -7.95
N ARG A 241 29.57 -3.20 -8.07
CA ARG A 241 29.54 -1.81 -7.60
C ARG A 241 28.43 -1.08 -8.35
N ALA A 242 27.67 -0.26 -7.64
CA ALA A 242 26.64 0.56 -8.26
C ALA A 242 27.27 1.53 -9.27
N THR A 243 26.65 1.66 -10.42
CA THR A 243 27.02 2.62 -11.46
C THR A 243 26.58 4.02 -11.06
N ASP A 244 27.31 5.04 -11.51
CA ASP A 244 26.95 6.44 -11.31
C ASP A 244 25.56 6.73 -11.87
N ILE A 245 24.63 7.06 -11.00
CA ILE A 245 23.28 7.47 -11.36
C ILE A 245 23.25 8.98 -11.43
N SER A 246 22.92 9.53 -12.61
CA SER A 246 22.77 10.98 -12.75
C SER A 246 21.53 11.48 -12.02
N ILE A 247 21.69 12.50 -11.20
CA ILE A 247 20.59 13.12 -10.45
C ILE A 247 20.17 14.38 -11.20
N GLY A 248 18.88 14.54 -11.45
CA GLY A 248 18.31 15.80 -11.95
C GLY A 248 18.61 16.94 -10.98
N LYS A 249 18.70 18.17 -11.48
CA LYS A 249 19.07 19.33 -10.66
C LYS A 249 17.88 20.18 -10.22
N ASN A 250 16.67 19.92 -10.74
CA ASN A 250 15.49 20.74 -10.46
C ASN A 250 14.64 20.12 -9.34
N THR A 251 14.61 20.80 -8.20
CA THR A 251 13.85 20.35 -7.01
C THR A 251 12.33 20.37 -7.25
N ASP A 252 11.83 21.32 -8.05
CA ASP A 252 10.39 21.43 -8.31
C ASP A 252 9.91 20.28 -9.21
N ASP A 253 10.69 19.87 -10.20
CA ASP A 253 10.38 18.70 -11.03
C ASP A 253 10.39 17.41 -10.18
N MET A 254 11.34 17.28 -9.26
CA MET A 254 11.41 16.16 -8.32
C MET A 254 10.21 16.14 -7.39
N LEU A 255 9.77 17.29 -6.88
CA LEU A 255 8.58 17.38 -6.03
C LEU A 255 7.33 16.97 -6.81
N GLN A 256 7.17 17.45 -8.02
CA GLN A 256 6.06 17.08 -8.89
C GLN A 256 6.05 15.56 -9.15
N GLN A 257 7.20 14.99 -9.46
CA GLN A 257 7.35 13.56 -9.68
C GLN A 257 7.02 12.77 -8.41
N ALA A 258 7.58 13.13 -7.25
CA ALA A 258 7.31 12.48 -5.98
C ALA A 258 5.82 12.55 -5.61
N THR A 259 5.16 13.68 -5.85
CA THR A 259 3.72 13.87 -5.61
C THR A 259 2.88 12.92 -6.45
N GLN A 260 3.20 12.74 -7.73
CA GLN A 260 2.49 11.84 -8.64
C GLN A 260 2.65 10.35 -8.26
N HIS A 261 3.77 9.99 -7.65
CA HIS A 261 4.10 8.62 -7.27
C HIS A 261 3.84 8.31 -5.79
N SER A 262 3.49 9.31 -4.98
CA SER A 262 3.25 9.14 -3.54
C SER A 262 1.99 8.33 -3.27
N PRO A 263 2.08 7.17 -2.57
CA PRO A 263 0.91 6.42 -2.12
C PRO A 263 0.00 7.24 -1.22
N ALA A 264 0.56 8.09 -0.35
CA ALA A 264 -0.17 8.95 0.56
C ALA A 264 -1.02 9.98 -0.20
N MET A 265 -0.48 10.59 -1.28
CA MET A 265 -1.24 11.52 -2.11
C MET A 265 -2.41 10.84 -2.80
N ALA A 266 -2.23 9.64 -3.35
CA ALA A 266 -3.30 8.88 -3.97
C ALA A 266 -4.47 8.61 -3.01
N VAL A 267 -4.18 8.29 -1.75
CA VAL A 267 -5.23 8.10 -0.71
C VAL A 267 -5.92 9.42 -0.39
N ILE A 268 -5.17 10.51 -0.26
CA ILE A 268 -5.73 11.83 0.04
C ILE A 268 -6.67 12.29 -1.07
N ASP A 269 -6.32 12.11 -2.34
CA ASP A 269 -7.16 12.50 -3.47
C ASP A 269 -8.52 11.79 -3.44
N VAL A 270 -8.56 10.51 -3.08
CA VAL A 270 -9.83 9.78 -2.96
C VAL A 270 -10.58 10.19 -1.69
N ARG A 271 -9.88 10.43 -0.55
CA ARG A 271 -10.52 10.96 0.67
C ARG A 271 -11.13 12.35 0.47
N MET A 272 -10.50 13.19 -0.34
CA MET A 272 -11.06 14.49 -0.70
C MET A 272 -12.39 14.34 -1.44
N LYS A 273 -12.46 13.47 -2.45
CA LYS A 273 -13.70 13.14 -3.16
C LYS A 273 -14.77 12.60 -2.22
N GLN A 274 -14.37 11.69 -1.31
CA GLN A 274 -15.28 11.16 -0.29
C GLN A 274 -15.83 12.25 0.63
N ALA A 275 -14.98 13.18 1.08
CA ALA A 275 -15.39 14.28 1.93
C ALA A 275 -16.34 15.25 1.23
N ASP A 276 -16.10 15.56 -0.05
CA ASP A 276 -16.99 16.39 -0.86
C ASP A 276 -18.35 15.70 -1.05
N THR A 277 -18.38 14.39 -1.34
CA THR A 277 -19.64 13.65 -1.46
C THR A 277 -20.36 13.49 -0.13
N ALA A 278 -19.64 13.32 0.98
CA ALA A 278 -20.24 13.31 2.33
C ALA A 278 -20.94 14.65 2.65
N LEU A 279 -20.35 15.75 2.18
CA LEU A 279 -20.97 17.09 2.30
C LEU A 279 -22.27 17.20 1.47
N GLU A 280 -22.28 16.69 0.24
CA GLU A 280 -23.48 16.65 -0.61
C GLU A 280 -24.56 15.75 0.01
N LEU A 281 -24.20 14.57 0.49
CA LEU A 281 -25.12 13.66 1.17
C LEU A 281 -25.73 14.30 2.44
N SER A 282 -24.92 15.02 3.24
CA SER A 282 -25.42 15.70 4.44
C SER A 282 -26.43 16.77 4.09
N ARG A 283 -26.24 17.46 2.95
CA ARG A 283 -27.21 18.41 2.41
C ARG A 283 -28.47 17.71 1.90
N ASP A 284 -28.32 16.59 1.22
CA ASP A 284 -29.45 15.80 0.70
C ASP A 284 -30.30 15.22 1.83
N LYS A 285 -29.69 14.70 2.88
CA LYS A 285 -30.39 14.18 4.07
C LYS A 285 -31.27 15.25 4.76
N ARG A 286 -30.89 16.52 4.64
CA ARG A 286 -31.66 17.65 5.20
C ARG A 286 -32.89 18.03 4.37
N LYS A 287 -32.99 17.57 3.10
CA LYS A 287 -34.15 17.83 2.27
C LYS A 287 -35.34 17.06 2.80
N ASP A 288 -36.54 17.56 2.51
CA ASP A 288 -37.76 16.82 2.77
C ASP A 288 -37.86 15.60 1.84
N LYS A 289 -38.43 14.51 2.35
CA LYS A 289 -38.79 13.38 1.52
C LYS A 289 -39.98 13.76 0.67
N LEU A 290 -39.85 13.64 -0.62
CA LEU A 290 -40.94 13.84 -1.59
C LEU A 290 -40.75 12.77 -2.67
N ASP A 291 -41.59 11.74 -2.63
CA ASP A 291 -41.54 10.64 -3.57
C ASP A 291 -42.84 10.57 -4.37
N LEU A 292 -42.73 10.27 -5.64
CA LEU A 292 -43.83 9.93 -6.52
C LEU A 292 -43.84 8.42 -6.71
N VAL A 293 -44.97 7.79 -6.34
CA VAL A 293 -45.11 6.33 -6.41
C VAL A 293 -46.22 5.95 -7.37
N PHE A 294 -45.89 5.17 -8.37
CA PHE A 294 -46.83 4.60 -9.33
C PHE A 294 -47.05 3.15 -9.01
N ASN A 295 -48.31 2.71 -8.92
CA ASN A 295 -48.70 1.33 -8.73
C ASN A 295 -49.65 0.91 -9.84
N ALA A 296 -49.42 -0.27 -10.41
CA ALA A 296 -50.37 -0.87 -11.35
C ALA A 296 -50.40 -2.38 -11.07
N GLY A 297 -51.58 -2.96 -11.02
CA GLY A 297 -51.71 -4.38 -10.68
C GLY A 297 -53.02 -4.99 -11.11
N TYR A 298 -53.08 -6.28 -10.96
CA TYR A 298 -54.26 -7.09 -11.19
C TYR A 298 -54.55 -7.87 -9.92
N LYS A 299 -55.78 -7.69 -9.40
CA LYS A 299 -56.28 -8.37 -8.21
C LYS A 299 -57.37 -9.32 -8.58
N THR A 300 -57.41 -10.48 -7.93
CA THR A 300 -58.50 -11.40 -8.00
C THR A 300 -58.97 -11.74 -6.60
N LEU A 301 -60.29 -11.92 -6.45
CA LEU A 301 -60.92 -12.42 -5.25
C LEU A 301 -61.89 -13.54 -5.63
N SER A 302 -61.69 -14.72 -5.05
CA SER A 302 -62.55 -15.86 -5.28
C SER A 302 -62.84 -16.64 -3.98
N GLY A 303 -63.99 -17.25 -3.91
CA GLY A 303 -64.35 -18.12 -2.80
C GLY A 303 -65.81 -18.47 -2.77
N ASP A 304 -66.12 -19.46 -1.97
CA ASP A 304 -67.53 -19.95 -1.80
C ASP A 304 -68.34 -18.92 -1.00
N SER A 305 -69.57 -18.62 -1.44
CA SER A 305 -70.43 -17.67 -0.77
C SER A 305 -71.92 -18.03 -0.97
N THR A 306 -72.77 -17.58 -0.07
CA THR A 306 -74.22 -17.75 -0.16
C THR A 306 -74.86 -16.39 -0.49
N PRO A 307 -75.75 -16.29 -1.53
CA PRO A 307 -76.31 -17.35 -2.34
C PRO A 307 -75.56 -17.86 -3.56
N SER A 308 -74.37 -17.21 -3.91
CA SER A 308 -73.57 -17.64 -5.05
C SER A 308 -72.11 -17.34 -4.80
N ASP A 309 -71.22 -18.18 -5.34
CA ASP A 309 -69.73 -17.98 -5.28
C ASP A 309 -69.31 -16.63 -5.81
N VAL A 310 -68.27 -16.07 -5.18
CA VAL A 310 -67.65 -14.83 -5.58
C VAL A 310 -66.48 -15.12 -6.49
N SER A 311 -66.43 -14.46 -7.64
CA SER A 311 -65.26 -14.44 -8.53
C SER A 311 -65.13 -13.03 -9.13
N GLU A 312 -64.28 -12.21 -8.55
CA GLU A 312 -64.06 -10.83 -8.97
C GLU A 312 -62.65 -10.64 -9.44
N ASN A 313 -62.50 -9.88 -10.51
CA ASN A 313 -61.22 -9.55 -11.10
C ASN A 313 -61.18 -8.02 -11.33
N GLU A 314 -60.08 -7.38 -10.90
CA GLU A 314 -59.96 -5.95 -10.96
C GLU A 314 -58.54 -5.55 -11.42
N VAL A 315 -58.47 -4.58 -12.34
CA VAL A 315 -57.26 -3.85 -12.64
C VAL A 315 -57.14 -2.67 -11.70
N VAL A 316 -56.07 -2.61 -10.92
CA VAL A 316 -55.84 -1.54 -9.95
C VAL A 316 -54.72 -0.69 -10.43
N GLY A 317 -54.87 0.63 -10.43
CA GLY A 317 -53.83 1.58 -10.75
C GLY A 317 -53.91 2.80 -9.85
N GLY A 318 -52.78 3.33 -9.46
CA GLY A 318 -52.76 4.50 -8.60
C GLY A 318 -51.45 5.30 -8.73
N VAL A 319 -51.56 6.58 -8.44
CA VAL A 319 -50.43 7.48 -8.28
C VAL A 319 -50.51 8.07 -6.88
N GLN A 320 -49.41 7.98 -6.14
CA GLN A 320 -49.34 8.45 -4.76
C GLN A 320 -48.16 9.39 -4.60
N ILE A 321 -48.37 10.47 -3.86
CA ILE A 321 -47.28 11.38 -3.42
C ILE A 321 -47.03 11.07 -1.96
N GLU A 322 -45.80 10.69 -1.64
CA GLU A 322 -45.33 10.49 -0.27
C GLU A 322 -44.51 11.70 0.17
N PHE A 323 -44.96 12.38 1.22
CA PHE A 323 -44.23 13.49 1.85
C PHE A 323 -43.81 13.10 3.27
N GLY A 324 -42.56 13.43 3.62
CA GLY A 324 -42.04 13.22 4.97
C GLY A 324 -41.03 14.29 5.35
N ARG A 325 -41.20 14.88 6.53
CA ARG A 325 -40.31 15.91 7.07
C ARG A 325 -39.85 15.54 8.48
N GLY A 326 -38.53 15.61 8.72
CA GLY A 326 -37.98 15.55 10.07
C GLY A 326 -38.23 16.87 10.81
N LEU A 327 -38.85 16.83 11.98
CA LEU A 327 -39.14 18.03 12.78
C LEU A 327 -37.91 18.50 13.57
N ASP A 328 -37.04 17.58 13.99
CA ASP A 328 -35.76 17.89 14.63
C ASP A 328 -34.62 17.80 13.59
N LEU A 329 -34.02 18.94 13.30
CA LEU A 329 -32.92 19.08 12.33
C LEU A 329 -31.54 19.07 12.98
N SER A 330 -31.44 19.04 14.31
CA SER A 330 -30.17 19.16 15.05
C SER A 330 -29.16 18.06 14.66
N GLY A 331 -29.63 16.83 14.44
CA GLY A 331 -28.81 15.72 13.96
C GLY A 331 -28.24 15.97 12.55
N TYR A 332 -29.07 16.48 11.65
CA TYR A 332 -28.62 16.80 10.27
C TYR A 332 -27.63 17.96 10.24
N ASP A 333 -27.81 18.98 11.09
CA ASP A 333 -26.88 20.10 11.21
C ASP A 333 -25.53 19.63 11.77
N ALA A 334 -25.53 18.71 12.73
CA ALA A 334 -24.31 18.06 13.24
C ALA A 334 -23.60 17.23 12.16
N GLU A 335 -24.33 16.42 11.37
CA GLU A 335 -23.77 15.67 10.24
C GLU A 335 -23.14 16.59 9.19
N LEU A 336 -23.80 17.71 8.85
CA LEU A 336 -23.27 18.70 7.93
C LEU A 336 -21.97 19.33 8.45
N GLN A 337 -21.95 19.71 9.74
CA GLN A 337 -20.74 20.26 10.36
C GLN A 337 -19.61 19.22 10.40
N GLN A 338 -19.92 17.96 10.70
CA GLN A 338 -18.95 16.86 10.67
C GLN A 338 -18.36 16.68 9.25
N ALA A 339 -19.17 16.71 8.21
CA ALA A 339 -18.70 16.60 6.83
C ALA A 339 -17.77 17.77 6.44
N GLN A 340 -18.07 18.99 6.91
CA GLN A 340 -17.20 20.17 6.71
C GLN A 340 -15.86 20.01 7.41
N LEU A 341 -15.86 19.47 8.64
CA LEU A 341 -14.63 19.19 9.38
C LEU A 341 -13.78 18.11 8.71
N LEU A 342 -14.41 17.03 8.21
CA LEU A 342 -13.72 15.98 7.45
C LEU A 342 -13.04 16.54 6.20
N ARG A 343 -13.72 17.41 5.45
CA ARG A 343 -13.14 18.08 4.29
C ARG A 343 -11.95 18.96 4.67
N SER A 344 -12.08 19.71 5.76
CA SER A 344 -11.00 20.56 6.26
C SER A 344 -9.79 19.73 6.72
N ALA A 345 -10.02 18.58 7.39
CA ALA A 345 -8.97 17.65 7.79
C ALA A 345 -8.22 17.10 6.57
N ALA A 346 -8.94 16.62 5.54
CA ALA A 346 -8.32 16.11 4.31
C ALA A 346 -7.45 17.17 3.60
N LEU A 347 -7.85 18.45 3.61
CA LEU A 347 -7.04 19.56 3.09
C LEU A 347 -5.76 19.81 3.91
N GLN A 348 -5.82 19.66 5.24
CA GLN A 348 -4.62 19.78 6.07
C GLN A 348 -3.68 18.58 5.87
N ASP A 349 -4.21 17.36 5.78
CA ASP A 349 -3.44 16.16 5.48
C ASP A 349 -2.69 16.30 4.14
N GLN A 350 -3.35 16.84 3.11
CA GLN A 350 -2.72 17.12 1.81
C GLN A 350 -1.54 18.08 1.94
N LYS A 351 -1.73 19.17 2.67
CA LYS A 351 -0.66 20.15 2.90
C LYS A 351 0.51 19.51 3.67
N GLN A 352 0.22 18.69 4.67
CA GLN A 352 1.24 18.02 5.46
C GLN A 352 2.08 17.10 4.59
N VAL A 353 1.45 16.23 3.79
CA VAL A 353 2.17 15.30 2.90
C VAL A 353 3.04 16.05 1.88
N LEU A 354 2.53 17.17 1.31
CA LEU A 354 3.34 17.99 0.39
C LEU A 354 4.55 18.63 1.07
N LEU A 355 4.39 19.11 2.32
CA LEU A 355 5.49 19.61 3.13
C LEU A 355 6.52 18.51 3.39
N ASP A 356 6.09 17.34 3.85
CA ASP A 356 6.98 16.21 4.17
C ASP A 356 7.77 15.77 2.93
N LEU A 357 7.11 15.64 1.77
CA LEU A 357 7.80 15.31 0.52
C LEU A 357 8.87 16.37 0.16
N ARG A 358 8.51 17.65 0.27
CA ARG A 358 9.43 18.76 -0.06
C ARG A 358 10.67 18.75 0.85
N TYR A 359 10.46 18.60 2.17
CA TYR A 359 11.57 18.59 3.13
C TYR A 359 12.41 17.32 3.01
N ASN A 360 11.80 16.17 2.76
CA ASN A 360 12.52 14.91 2.54
C ASN A 360 13.41 14.99 1.29
N ILE A 361 12.88 15.49 0.17
CA ILE A 361 13.68 15.69 -1.05
C ILE A 361 14.84 16.65 -0.80
N ALA A 362 14.56 17.81 -0.20
CA ALA A 362 15.60 18.80 0.09
C ALA A 362 16.69 18.25 1.04
N GLY A 363 16.28 17.50 2.06
CA GLY A 363 17.19 16.85 3.00
C GLY A 363 18.12 15.86 2.30
N VAL A 364 17.56 14.93 1.51
CA VAL A 364 18.37 13.94 0.78
C VAL A 364 19.28 14.59 -0.24
N LEU A 365 18.84 15.63 -0.95
CA LEU A 365 19.68 16.38 -1.90
C LEU A 365 20.84 17.09 -1.18
N ALA A 366 20.61 17.70 -0.02
CA ALA A 366 21.65 18.29 0.80
C ALA A 366 22.70 17.27 1.24
N GLU A 367 22.23 16.06 1.67
CA GLU A 367 23.12 14.96 2.02
C GLU A 367 23.95 14.45 0.83
N ILE A 368 23.36 14.36 -0.37
CA ILE A 368 24.06 13.95 -1.59
C ILE A 368 25.15 14.99 -1.96
N ASN A 369 24.82 16.28 -1.91
CA ASN A 369 25.78 17.35 -2.19
C ASN A 369 26.95 17.35 -1.18
N ALA A 370 26.66 17.19 0.11
CA ALA A 370 27.68 17.05 1.15
C ALA A 370 28.51 15.78 0.94
N GLY A 371 27.87 14.67 0.53
CA GLY A 371 28.51 13.40 0.21
C GLY A 371 29.50 13.51 -0.95
N ASN A 372 29.14 14.21 -2.02
CA ASN A 372 30.04 14.47 -3.17
C ASN A 372 31.25 15.32 -2.77
N ALA A 373 31.05 16.37 -1.98
CA ALA A 373 32.15 17.19 -1.48
C ALA A 373 33.11 16.38 -0.58
N ALA A 374 32.57 15.52 0.30
CA ALA A 374 33.36 14.63 1.14
C ALA A 374 34.13 13.61 0.29
N LEU A 375 33.52 13.00 -0.73
CA LEU A 375 34.19 12.05 -1.62
C LEU A 375 35.39 12.68 -2.29
N SER A 376 35.24 13.90 -2.84
CA SER A 376 36.37 14.66 -3.45
C SER A 376 37.48 14.95 -2.44
N ALA A 377 37.16 15.18 -1.17
CA ALA A 377 38.18 15.38 -0.12
C ALA A 377 38.91 14.06 0.20
N TYR A 378 38.21 12.92 0.26
CA TYR A 378 38.83 11.62 0.47
C TYR A 378 39.73 11.20 -0.71
N GLU A 379 39.34 11.47 -1.96
CA GLU A 379 40.18 11.24 -3.14
C GLU A 379 41.54 11.98 -3.04
N LYS A 380 41.51 13.26 -2.63
CA LYS A 380 42.72 14.02 -2.40
C LYS A 380 43.56 13.49 -1.23
N SER A 381 42.90 12.99 -0.18
CA SER A 381 43.56 12.35 0.96
C SER A 381 44.31 11.09 0.52
N VAL A 382 43.64 10.19 -0.23
CA VAL A 382 44.28 8.98 -0.77
C VAL A 382 45.52 9.32 -1.63
N ALA A 383 45.38 10.31 -2.54
CA ALA A 383 46.52 10.73 -3.36
C ALA A 383 47.68 11.23 -2.51
N SER A 384 47.41 11.95 -1.42
CA SER A 384 48.45 12.47 -0.50
C SER A 384 49.10 11.33 0.30
N GLU A 385 48.33 10.37 0.83
CA GLU A 385 48.85 9.23 1.58
C GLU A 385 49.65 8.29 0.67
N GLN A 386 49.22 8.09 -0.58
CA GLN A 386 49.98 7.32 -1.57
C GLN A 386 51.33 7.96 -1.89
N ALA A 387 51.36 9.29 -2.06
CA ALA A 387 52.62 10.02 -2.30
C ALA A 387 53.59 9.89 -1.11
N LYS A 388 53.08 10.01 0.13
CA LYS A 388 53.86 9.82 1.36
C LYS A 388 54.43 8.38 1.44
N LEU A 389 53.63 7.37 1.15
CA LEU A 389 54.07 5.98 1.17
C LEU A 389 55.18 5.75 0.12
N ASN A 390 54.98 6.24 -1.11
CA ASN A 390 55.94 6.08 -2.18
C ASN A 390 57.32 6.69 -1.82
N GLU A 391 57.29 7.88 -1.17
CA GLU A 391 58.54 8.53 -0.71
C GLU A 391 59.21 7.73 0.43
N ALA A 392 58.38 7.25 1.40
CA ALA A 392 58.85 6.44 2.51
C ALA A 392 59.50 5.12 2.02
N GLU A 393 58.90 4.44 1.02
CA GLU A 393 59.46 3.24 0.40
C GLU A 393 60.84 3.52 -0.23
N GLN A 394 60.99 4.65 -0.93
CA GLN A 394 62.27 5.04 -1.53
C GLN A 394 63.33 5.31 -0.47
N ARG A 395 62.99 6.01 0.63
CA ARG A 395 63.89 6.25 1.76
C ARG A 395 64.29 4.94 2.46
N TYR A 396 63.32 4.05 2.65
CA TYR A 396 63.53 2.73 3.26
C TYR A 396 64.49 1.87 2.46
N ARG A 397 64.34 1.81 1.13
CA ARG A 397 65.28 1.12 0.23
C ARG A 397 66.69 1.65 0.30
N ARG A 398 66.87 2.96 0.62
CA ARG A 398 68.17 3.62 0.79
C ARG A 398 68.72 3.51 2.23
N GLY A 399 68.02 2.81 3.12
CA GLY A 399 68.36 2.69 4.53
C GLY A 399 68.23 3.97 5.36
N ARG A 400 67.36 4.92 4.91
CA ARG A 400 67.10 6.21 5.56
C ARG A 400 65.74 6.33 6.25
N SER A 401 65.02 5.22 6.42
CA SER A 401 63.77 5.09 7.12
C SER A 401 63.69 3.74 7.79
N ASP A 402 62.89 3.60 8.85
CA ASP A 402 62.70 2.37 9.58
C ASP A 402 61.45 1.62 9.12
N THR A 403 61.31 0.34 9.56
CA THR A 403 60.19 -0.51 9.23
C THR A 403 58.89 -0.04 9.88
N ASP A 404 58.96 0.56 11.09
CA ASP A 404 57.82 1.09 11.80
C ASP A 404 57.12 2.24 11.01
N GLN A 405 57.93 3.16 10.50
CA GLN A 405 57.41 4.30 9.71
C GLN A 405 56.72 3.82 8.42
N LEU A 406 57.30 2.79 7.77
CA LEU A 406 56.69 2.25 6.56
C LEU A 406 55.32 1.57 6.86
N ILE A 407 55.25 0.76 7.94
CA ILE A 407 54.01 0.10 8.40
C ILE A 407 52.93 1.17 8.74
N GLN A 408 53.32 2.27 9.41
CA GLN A 408 52.40 3.38 9.72
C GLN A 408 51.82 4.02 8.46
N PHE A 409 52.66 4.32 7.46
CA PHE A 409 52.17 4.94 6.22
C PHE A 409 51.33 4.00 5.37
N GLU A 410 51.65 2.68 5.35
CA GLU A 410 50.78 1.67 4.74
C GLU A 410 49.41 1.60 5.44
N ALA A 411 49.36 1.69 6.77
CA ALA A 411 48.14 1.69 7.53
C ALA A 411 47.31 2.97 7.29
N GLN A 412 47.97 4.13 7.19
CA GLN A 412 47.32 5.41 6.86
C GLN A 412 46.71 5.40 5.46
N LEU A 413 47.44 4.87 4.47
CA LEU A 413 46.92 4.72 3.11
C LEU A 413 45.73 3.76 3.07
N ALA A 414 45.83 2.58 3.69
CA ALA A 414 44.75 1.60 3.75
C ALA A 414 43.47 2.21 4.39
N THR A 415 43.65 3.04 5.43
CA THR A 415 42.53 3.74 6.07
C THR A 415 41.94 4.83 5.14
N ALA A 416 42.78 5.58 4.41
CA ALA A 416 42.28 6.58 3.48
C ALA A 416 41.54 5.96 2.29
N GLU A 417 42.05 4.85 1.72
CA GLU A 417 41.41 4.08 0.65
C GLU A 417 40.05 3.53 1.11
N LEU A 418 40.01 2.93 2.31
CA LEU A 418 38.77 2.44 2.87
C LEU A 418 37.74 3.55 3.09
N ASN A 419 38.14 4.70 3.64
CA ASN A 419 37.24 5.83 3.87
C ASN A 419 36.67 6.38 2.56
N GLN A 420 37.47 6.44 1.49
CA GLN A 420 37.01 6.81 0.15
C GLN A 420 35.93 5.83 -0.37
N ASP A 421 36.20 4.52 -0.29
CA ASP A 421 35.26 3.49 -0.72
C ASP A 421 33.96 3.54 0.09
N LEU A 422 34.05 3.66 1.42
CA LEU A 422 32.87 3.76 2.29
C LEU A 422 32.03 5.00 1.99
N GLN A 423 32.69 6.14 1.71
CA GLN A 423 31.99 7.37 1.33
C GLN A 423 31.27 7.22 -0.01
N SER A 424 31.89 6.58 -1.00
CA SER A 424 31.26 6.27 -2.30
C SER A 424 30.04 5.36 -2.13
N ILE A 425 30.14 4.32 -1.30
CA ILE A 425 29.05 3.41 -1.00
C ILE A 425 27.89 4.13 -0.28
N GLU A 426 28.22 5.01 0.68
CA GLU A 426 27.19 5.79 1.39
C GLU A 426 26.49 6.81 0.48
N LEU A 427 27.21 7.40 -0.45
CA LEU A 427 26.64 8.27 -1.49
C LEU A 427 25.65 7.46 -2.37
N THR A 428 26.01 6.26 -2.76
CA THR A 428 25.13 5.34 -3.50
C THR A 428 23.85 5.04 -2.71
N ARG A 429 23.93 4.79 -1.40
CA ARG A 429 22.76 4.62 -0.53
C ARG A 429 21.79 5.80 -0.62
N ARG A 430 22.32 7.03 -0.52
CA ARG A 430 21.50 8.25 -0.58
C ARG A 430 20.84 8.44 -1.93
N ILE A 431 21.54 8.11 -3.00
CA ILE A 431 21.00 8.16 -4.36
C ILE A 431 19.86 7.16 -4.52
N HIS A 432 20.01 5.92 -4.06
CA HIS A 432 18.93 4.94 -4.11
C HIS A 432 17.72 5.36 -3.26
N LYS A 433 17.94 5.95 -2.08
CA LYS A 433 16.84 6.51 -1.26
C LYS A 433 16.08 7.62 -1.99
N LEU A 434 16.79 8.51 -2.70
CA LEU A 434 16.16 9.53 -3.53
C LEU A 434 15.35 8.91 -4.67
N GLN A 435 15.90 7.92 -5.37
CA GLN A 435 15.22 7.22 -6.45
C GLN A 435 13.93 6.52 -5.95
N LEU A 436 13.97 5.94 -4.75
CA LEU A 436 12.80 5.35 -4.11
C LEU A 436 11.74 6.41 -3.80
N LEU A 437 12.13 7.55 -3.21
CA LEU A 437 11.23 8.67 -2.90
C LEU A 437 10.56 9.25 -4.16
N LEU A 438 11.29 9.29 -5.29
CA LEU A 438 10.79 9.71 -6.58
C LEU A 438 9.97 8.63 -7.32
N GLY A 439 9.89 7.41 -6.80
CA GLY A 439 9.24 6.27 -7.44
C GLY A 439 9.98 5.73 -8.68
N ASN A 440 11.21 6.19 -8.96
CA ASN A 440 11.97 5.78 -10.14
C ASN A 440 12.44 4.33 -10.09
N VAL A 441 12.64 3.77 -8.89
CA VAL A 441 12.99 2.37 -8.68
C VAL A 441 11.99 1.44 -9.39
N TRP A 442 10.70 1.79 -9.36
CA TRP A 442 9.62 1.00 -9.92
C TRP A 442 9.43 1.17 -11.44
N LYS A 443 10.23 2.01 -12.10
CA LYS A 443 10.30 2.10 -13.57
C LYS A 443 11.25 1.05 -14.13
N THR A 444 12.22 0.61 -13.35
CA THR A 444 13.24 -0.37 -13.74
C THR A 444 12.89 -1.79 -13.28
N VAL A 445 12.18 -1.91 -12.17
CA VAL A 445 11.69 -3.17 -11.59
C VAL A 445 10.25 -3.38 -12.01
N LYS A 446 9.98 -4.50 -12.68
CA LYS A 446 8.61 -4.85 -13.10
C LYS A 446 7.82 -5.32 -11.87
N VAL A 447 6.78 -4.56 -11.56
CA VAL A 447 5.77 -4.90 -10.53
C VAL A 447 4.51 -5.29 -11.28
N GLU A 448 4.18 -6.59 -11.28
CA GLU A 448 2.92 -7.11 -11.85
C GLU A 448 1.72 -6.84 -10.93
#